data_bcfa8d47d71a788da72e597db5f622ac
#
_entry.id   bcfa8d47d71a788da72e597db5f622ac
#
_cell.length_a   1.000
_cell.length_b   1.000
_cell.length_c   1.000
_cell.angle_alpha   90.00
_cell.angle_beta   90.00
_cell.angle_gamma   90.00
#
_symmetry.space_group_name_H-M   'P 1'
#
loop_
_entity.id
_entity.type
_entity.pdbx_description
1 polymer ?
#
loop_
_entity_poly.entity_id
_entity_poly.type
_entity_poly.pdbx_seq_one_letter_code
_entity_poly.pdbx_strand_id
1 'polypeptide(L)'
;TDQMGIIHHSNYIKWMEEARIAFMGEMGFGYGEVEKRGIVSPVAGVSVSYKKPVLFDDEVEITVSVKKYNGAVLELEYEFYNATRNESCTAASSKHCFTKDGKLVSLKREIPELDELFRKSLKGENA
;
A
#
# COMPACT_ATOMS: atom_id res chain seq x y z
N THR A 1 16.49 -11.27 1.75
CA THR A 1 17.78 -10.83 1.21
C THR A 1 18.43 -11.96 0.43
N ASP A 2 19.26 -11.64 -0.53
CA ASP A 2 19.98 -12.65 -1.26
C ASP A 2 21.40 -12.78 -0.70
N GLN A 3 22.18 -13.69 -1.28
CA GLN A 3 23.52 -13.98 -0.79
C GLN A 3 24.49 -12.82 -0.92
N MET A 4 24.17 -11.87 -1.75
CA MET A 4 25.02 -10.69 -1.95
C MET A 4 24.72 -9.59 -0.95
N GLY A 5 23.76 -9.81 -0.07
CA GLY A 5 23.40 -8.85 0.95
C GLY A 5 22.47 -7.75 0.45
N ILE A 6 21.98 -7.87 -0.77
CA ILE A 6 21.06 -6.90 -1.34
C ILE A 6 19.65 -7.48 -1.27
N ILE A 7 18.69 -6.66 -0.82
CA ILE A 7 17.31 -7.08 -0.70
C ILE A 7 16.78 -7.45 -2.08
N HIS A 8 16.24 -8.64 -2.19
CA HIS A 8 15.71 -9.14 -3.44
C HIS A 8 14.44 -8.40 -3.85
N HIS A 9 14.23 -8.26 -5.16
CA HIS A 9 13.06 -7.57 -5.71
C HIS A 9 11.74 -8.08 -5.11
N SER A 10 11.58 -9.39 -4.99
CA SER A 10 10.33 -9.97 -4.49
C SER A 10 10.02 -9.55 -3.06
N ASN A 11 11.02 -9.19 -2.27
CA ASN A 11 10.79 -8.74 -0.90
C ASN A 11 10.14 -7.35 -0.86
N TYR A 12 10.41 -6.50 -1.83
CA TYR A 12 9.76 -5.19 -1.89
C TYR A 12 8.25 -5.33 -2.07
N ILE A 13 7.84 -6.23 -2.95
CA ILE A 13 6.42 -6.46 -3.18
C ILE A 13 5.74 -6.96 -1.91
N LYS A 14 6.39 -7.90 -1.23
CA LYS A 14 5.87 -8.43 0.02
C LYS A 14 5.78 -7.35 1.10
N TRP A 15 6.81 -6.51 1.20
CA TRP A 15 6.82 -5.42 2.16
C TRP A 15 5.71 -4.41 1.88
N MET A 16 5.46 -4.12 0.58
CA MET A 16 4.38 -3.22 0.20
C MET A 16 3.03 -3.77 0.64
N GLU A 17 2.83 -5.07 0.48
CA GLU A 17 1.58 -5.68 0.91
C GLU A 17 1.39 -5.62 2.42
N GLU A 18 2.44 -5.93 3.16
CA GLU A 18 2.40 -5.85 4.62
C GLU A 18 2.16 -4.42 5.08
N ALA A 19 2.79 -3.46 4.42
CA ALA A 19 2.63 -2.05 4.77
C ALA A 19 1.21 -1.56 4.48
N ARG A 20 0.61 -2.03 3.38
CA ARG A 20 -0.77 -1.68 3.06
C ARG A 20 -1.74 -2.19 4.13
N ILE A 21 -1.54 -3.43 4.55
CA ILE A 21 -2.39 -4.02 5.59
C ILE A 21 -2.25 -3.26 6.90
N ALA A 22 -1.01 -2.92 7.29
CA ALA A 22 -0.77 -2.15 8.51
C ALA A 22 -1.39 -0.76 8.41
N PHE A 23 -1.28 -0.13 7.25
CA PHE A 23 -1.86 1.19 7.02
C PHE A 23 -3.37 1.17 7.22
N MET A 24 -4.06 0.15 6.70
CA MET A 24 -5.50 0.04 6.88
C MET A 24 -5.85 -0.19 8.34
N GLY A 25 -5.06 -0.98 9.05
CA GLY A 25 -5.28 -1.19 10.47
C GLY A 25 -5.17 0.11 11.26
N GLU A 26 -4.19 0.93 10.91
CA GLU A 26 -4.00 2.22 11.57
C GLU A 26 -5.14 3.20 11.27
N MET A 27 -5.73 3.08 10.09
CA MET A 27 -6.89 3.90 9.75
C MET A 27 -8.13 3.52 10.57
N GLY A 28 -8.12 2.37 11.19
CA GLY A 28 -9.26 1.90 11.98
C GLY A 28 -10.18 0.94 11.25
N PHE A 29 -9.79 0.47 10.05
CA PHE A 29 -10.59 -0.50 9.31
C PHE A 29 -9.66 -1.56 8.73
N GLY A 30 -9.51 -2.68 9.44
CA GLY A 30 -8.58 -3.72 9.06
C GLY A 30 -9.02 -4.48 7.81
N TYR A 31 -8.04 -5.02 7.09
CA TYR A 31 -8.32 -5.77 5.88
C TYR A 31 -9.18 -7.01 6.14
N GLY A 32 -9.05 -7.61 7.33
CA GLY A 32 -9.90 -8.74 7.69
C GLY A 32 -11.37 -8.40 7.68
N GLU A 33 -11.71 -7.16 8.06
CA GLU A 33 -13.09 -6.72 8.04
C GLU A 33 -13.60 -6.55 6.61
N VAL A 34 -12.73 -6.11 5.71
CA VAL A 34 -13.05 -6.01 4.29
C VAL A 34 -13.42 -7.39 3.75
N GLU A 35 -12.60 -8.38 4.08
CA GLU A 35 -12.83 -9.76 3.62
C GLU A 35 -14.12 -10.34 4.21
N LYS A 36 -14.43 -10.02 5.45
CA LYS A 36 -15.67 -10.48 6.07
C LYS A 36 -16.90 -9.98 5.34
N ARG A 37 -16.80 -8.84 4.70
CA ARG A 37 -17.92 -8.28 3.93
C ARG A 37 -17.95 -8.81 2.51
N GLY A 38 -17.10 -9.78 2.19
CA GLY A 38 -17.08 -10.41 0.88
C GLY A 38 -16.36 -9.60 -0.19
N ILE A 39 -15.60 -8.60 0.22
CA ILE A 39 -14.86 -7.75 -0.70
C ILE A 39 -13.43 -8.23 -0.80
N VAL A 40 -12.93 -8.35 -2.01
CA VAL A 40 -11.53 -8.67 -2.28
C VAL A 40 -10.92 -7.47 -2.99
N SER A 41 -9.67 -7.17 -2.65
CA SER A 41 -8.98 -6.01 -3.23
C SER A 41 -7.78 -6.49 -4.04
N PRO A 42 -8.00 -6.91 -5.29
CA PRO A 42 -6.87 -7.36 -6.12
C PRO A 42 -5.95 -6.22 -6.49
N VAL A 43 -4.69 -6.57 -6.69
CA VAL A 43 -3.69 -5.62 -7.15
C VAL A 43 -3.83 -5.51 -8.66
N ALA A 44 -4.11 -4.30 -9.14
CA ALA A 44 -4.27 -4.04 -10.56
C ALA A 44 -2.98 -3.54 -11.20
N GLY A 45 -2.04 -3.07 -10.39
CA GLY A 45 -0.76 -2.61 -10.91
C GLY A 45 0.21 -2.28 -9.79
N VAL A 46 1.50 -2.42 -10.09
CA VAL A 46 2.58 -2.11 -9.14
C VAL A 46 3.71 -1.45 -9.93
N SER A 47 4.29 -0.42 -9.33
CA SER A 47 5.45 0.26 -9.89
C SER A 47 6.46 0.45 -8.77
N VAL A 48 7.72 0.11 -9.03
CA VAL A 48 8.79 0.24 -8.04
C VAL A 48 9.97 0.94 -8.71
N SER A 49 10.47 1.98 -8.05
CA SER A 49 11.63 2.73 -8.53
C SER A 49 12.73 2.58 -7.50
N TYR A 50 13.76 1.84 -7.87
CA TYR A 50 14.90 1.58 -6.98
C TYR A 50 15.92 2.70 -7.17
N LYS A 51 16.21 3.42 -6.10
CA LYS A 51 17.13 4.55 -6.14
C LYS A 51 18.46 4.22 -5.50
N LYS A 52 18.45 3.48 -4.40
CA LYS A 52 19.64 3.12 -3.65
C LYS A 52 19.51 1.67 -3.21
N PRO A 53 20.60 0.93 -3.14
CA PRO A 53 20.53 -0.46 -2.66
C PRO A 53 20.26 -0.53 -1.17
N VAL A 54 19.62 -1.61 -0.76
CA VAL A 54 19.39 -1.91 0.65
C VAL A 54 20.16 -3.18 0.96
N LEU A 55 21.01 -3.11 1.97
CA LEU A 55 21.87 -4.23 2.35
C LEU A 55 21.22 -5.04 3.46
N PHE A 56 21.80 -6.21 3.72
CA PHE A 56 21.22 -7.19 4.63
C PHE A 56 20.85 -6.63 5.99
N ASP A 57 21.74 -5.84 6.59
CA ASP A 57 21.51 -5.35 7.95
C ASP A 57 20.84 -3.99 8.01
N ASP A 58 20.43 -3.46 6.88
CA ASP A 58 19.81 -2.15 6.88
C ASP A 58 18.39 -2.20 7.40
N GLU A 59 18.03 -1.20 8.20
CA GLU A 59 16.67 -1.02 8.67
C GLU A 59 15.92 -0.12 7.70
N VAL A 60 14.77 -0.57 7.24
CA VAL A 60 13.97 0.17 6.27
C VAL A 60 12.61 0.48 6.87
N GLU A 61 12.24 1.75 6.80
CA GLU A 61 10.92 2.22 7.24
C GLU A 61 10.07 2.50 6.02
N ILE A 62 8.83 2.04 6.04
CA ILE A 62 7.93 2.19 4.91
C ILE A 62 6.79 3.12 5.30
N THR A 63 6.63 4.20 4.54
CA THR A 63 5.52 5.12 4.72
C THR A 63 4.55 4.92 3.59
N VAL A 64 3.27 4.74 3.93
CA VAL A 64 2.20 4.55 2.95
C VAL A 64 1.28 5.74 2.98
N SER A 65 0.88 6.20 1.81
CA SER A 65 -0.10 7.28 1.71
C SER A 65 -1.04 7.04 0.55
N VAL A 66 -2.22 7.63 0.60
CA VAL A 66 -3.20 7.52 -0.48
C VAL A 66 -2.87 8.56 -1.53
N LYS A 67 -2.57 8.09 -2.74
CA LYS A 67 -2.24 8.96 -3.85
C LYS A 67 -3.49 9.39 -4.61
N LYS A 68 -4.35 8.43 -4.93
CA LYS A 68 -5.61 8.70 -5.64
C LYS A 68 -6.66 7.72 -5.16
N TYR A 69 -7.90 8.17 -5.15
CA TYR A 69 -9.00 7.31 -4.77
C TYR A 69 -10.31 7.88 -5.31
N ASN A 70 -11.11 7.04 -5.94
CA ASN A 70 -12.39 7.48 -6.49
C ASN A 70 -13.56 6.57 -6.11
N GLY A 71 -13.38 5.70 -5.13
CA GLY A 71 -14.40 4.75 -4.71
C GLY A 71 -14.25 3.38 -5.34
N ALA A 72 -13.79 3.32 -6.58
CA ALA A 72 -13.61 2.06 -7.31
C ALA A 72 -12.15 1.68 -7.43
N VAL A 73 -11.27 2.65 -7.50
CA VAL A 73 -9.82 2.44 -7.67
C VAL A 73 -9.09 3.20 -6.59
N LEU A 74 -8.14 2.53 -5.97
CA LEU A 74 -7.27 3.09 -4.94
C LEU A 74 -5.83 3.01 -5.41
N GLU A 75 -5.12 4.13 -5.37
CA GLU A 75 -3.68 4.14 -5.63
C GLU A 75 -2.96 4.55 -4.38
N LEU A 76 -1.99 3.75 -3.97
CA LEU A 76 -1.17 4.01 -2.80
C LEU A 76 0.25 4.32 -3.24
N GLU A 77 0.90 5.18 -2.48
CA GLU A 77 2.32 5.47 -2.64
C GLU A 77 3.07 4.95 -1.44
N TYR A 78 4.27 4.45 -1.69
CA TYR A 78 5.13 3.91 -0.64
C TYR A 78 6.48 4.58 -0.75
N GLU A 79 7.01 5.02 0.39
CA GLU A 79 8.38 5.48 0.45
C GLU A 79 9.14 4.55 1.39
N PHE A 80 10.24 4.00 0.88
CA PHE A 80 11.12 3.15 1.66
C PHE A 80 12.32 4.00 2.06
N TYR A 81 12.44 4.24 3.34
CA TYR A 81 13.51 5.04 3.90
C TYR A 81 14.48 4.11 4.62
N ASN A 82 15.76 4.18 4.23
CA ASN A 82 16.80 3.38 4.86
C ASN A 82 17.30 4.13 6.09
N ALA A 83 16.83 3.72 7.27
CA ALA A 83 17.18 4.41 8.51
C ALA A 83 18.63 4.19 8.89
N THR A 84 19.22 3.07 8.49
CA THR A 84 20.62 2.79 8.78
C THR A 84 21.52 3.75 8.01
N ARG A 85 21.20 4.03 6.76
CA ARG A 85 22.01 4.89 5.90
C ARG A 85 21.48 6.30 5.79
N ASN A 86 20.35 6.56 6.43
CA ASN A 86 19.72 7.88 6.48
C ASN A 86 19.44 8.43 5.09
N GLU A 87 18.80 7.61 4.25
CA GLU A 87 18.49 8.01 2.88
C GLU A 87 17.23 7.31 2.38
N SER A 88 16.50 7.98 1.50
CA SER A 88 15.38 7.37 0.79
C SER A 88 15.94 6.40 -0.23
N CYS A 89 15.51 5.15 -0.19
CA CYS A 89 16.12 4.13 -1.05
C CYS A 89 15.20 3.64 -2.17
N THR A 90 13.89 3.72 -2.00
CA THR A 90 12.96 3.19 -3.00
C THR A 90 11.65 3.94 -2.92
N ALA A 91 11.05 4.19 -4.07
CA ALA A 91 9.70 4.74 -4.16
C ALA A 91 8.86 3.73 -4.93
N ALA A 92 7.61 3.56 -4.50
CA ALA A 92 6.75 2.59 -5.14
C ALA A 92 5.31 3.07 -5.14
N SER A 93 4.49 2.44 -5.97
CA SER A 93 3.06 2.68 -5.96
C SER A 93 2.33 1.39 -6.29
N SER A 94 1.10 1.28 -5.83
CA SER A 94 0.25 0.15 -6.17
C SER A 94 -1.14 0.67 -6.49
N LYS A 95 -1.83 -0.06 -7.36
CA LYS A 95 -3.19 0.26 -7.76
C LYS A 95 -4.06 -0.92 -7.43
N HIS A 96 -5.19 -0.66 -6.81
CA HIS A 96 -6.12 -1.69 -6.36
C HIS A 96 -7.52 -1.37 -6.83
N CYS A 97 -8.28 -2.40 -7.17
CA CYS A 97 -9.71 -2.28 -7.36
C CYS A 97 -10.39 -3.14 -6.29
N PHE A 98 -11.70 -3.18 -6.31
CA PHE A 98 -12.46 -3.93 -5.32
C PHE A 98 -13.47 -4.80 -6.04
N THR A 99 -13.58 -6.06 -5.61
CA THR A 99 -14.50 -6.99 -6.24
C THR A 99 -15.34 -7.67 -5.17
N LYS A 100 -16.53 -8.07 -5.58
CA LYS A 100 -17.42 -8.90 -4.76
C LYS A 100 -18.04 -9.92 -5.69
N ASP A 101 -17.90 -11.19 -5.35
CA ASP A 101 -18.39 -12.29 -6.19
C ASP A 101 -17.85 -12.17 -7.62
N GLY A 102 -16.58 -11.77 -7.74
CA GLY A 102 -15.92 -11.69 -9.03
C GLY A 102 -16.24 -10.46 -9.86
N LYS A 103 -17.03 -9.54 -9.34
CA LYS A 103 -17.43 -8.34 -10.08
C LYS A 103 -16.87 -7.10 -9.42
N LEU A 104 -16.50 -6.12 -10.26
CA LEU A 104 -16.01 -4.84 -9.76
C LEU A 104 -17.12 -4.12 -9.00
N VAL A 105 -16.77 -3.57 -7.84
CA VAL A 105 -17.72 -2.81 -7.02
C VAL A 105 -17.09 -1.51 -6.54
N SER A 106 -17.93 -0.64 -6.03
CA SER A 106 -17.50 0.63 -5.45
C SER A 106 -17.55 0.54 -3.93
N LEU A 107 -16.48 0.96 -3.27
CA LEU A 107 -16.47 0.99 -1.82
C LEU A 107 -17.49 1.96 -1.26
N LYS A 108 -17.77 3.03 -1.98
CA LYS A 108 -18.77 3.98 -1.52
C LYS A 108 -20.10 3.30 -1.26
N ARG A 109 -20.43 2.31 -2.07
CA ARG A 109 -21.67 1.55 -1.92
C ARG A 109 -21.51 0.40 -0.94
N GLU A 110 -20.40 -0.34 -1.03
CA GLU A 110 -20.25 -1.59 -0.28
C GLU A 110 -19.78 -1.38 1.15
N ILE A 111 -18.86 -0.45 1.37
CA ILE A 111 -18.30 -0.17 2.69
C ILE A 111 -18.13 1.33 2.83
N PRO A 112 -19.25 2.06 3.06
CA PRO A 112 -19.18 3.53 3.13
C PRO A 112 -18.20 4.06 4.16
N GLU A 113 -18.05 3.39 5.29
CA GLU A 113 -17.15 3.85 6.33
C GLU A 113 -15.68 3.78 5.89
N LEU A 114 -15.31 2.77 5.11
CA LEU A 114 -13.96 2.67 4.59
C LEU A 114 -13.74 3.69 3.46
N ASP A 115 -14.76 3.88 2.62
CA ASP A 115 -14.72 4.90 1.58
C ASP A 115 -14.40 6.27 2.20
N GLU A 116 -15.06 6.60 3.30
CA GLU A 116 -14.84 7.86 3.98
C GLU A 116 -13.40 7.97 4.49
N LEU A 117 -12.87 6.91 5.05
CA LEU A 117 -11.50 6.91 5.56
C LEU A 117 -10.49 7.15 4.45
N PHE A 118 -10.66 6.50 3.30
CA PHE A 118 -9.75 6.73 2.17
C PHE A 118 -9.86 8.16 1.66
N ARG A 119 -11.06 8.72 1.61
CA ARG A 119 -11.23 10.09 1.15
C ARG A 119 -10.56 11.09 2.08
N LYS A 120 -10.65 10.84 3.38
CA LYS A 120 -9.98 11.70 4.36
C LYS A 120 -8.47 11.58 4.28
N SER A 121 -7.97 10.47 3.78
CA SER A 121 -6.54 10.23 3.67
C SER A 121 -5.93 10.84 2.41
N LEU A 122 -6.75 11.39 1.51
CA LEU A 122 -6.24 12.08 0.33
C LEU A 122 -5.59 13.38 0.77
N LYS A 123 -4.27 13.36 0.83
CA LYS A 123 -3.51 14.50 1.28
C LYS A 123 -3.43 15.54 0.19
N GLY A 124 -3.01 16.68 0.51
CA GLY A 124 -2.84 17.69 -0.51
C GLY A 124 -4.14 18.35 -0.93
N GLU A 125 -5.14 17.55 -1.28
CA GLU A 125 -6.43 18.13 -1.61
C GLU A 125 -7.11 18.71 -0.40
N ASN A 126 -6.84 18.15 0.77
CA ASN A 126 -7.53 18.52 1.98
C ASN A 126 -6.69 19.32 2.92
N ALA A 127 -5.48 19.63 2.50
CA ALA A 127 -4.57 20.37 3.34
C ALA A 127 -4.95 21.83 3.40
#